data_b95017dbf04902c8f03e418f81e74715
#
_entry.id   b95017dbf04902c8f03e418f81e74715
#
_cell.length_a   1.000
_cell.length_b   1.000
_cell.length_c   1.000
_cell.angle_alpha   90.00
_cell.angle_beta   90.00
_cell.angle_gamma   90.00
#
_symmetry.space_group_name_H-M   'P 1'
#
loop_
_entity.id
_entity.type
_entity.pdbx_description
1 polymer ?
#
loop_
_entity_poly.entity_id
_entity_poly.type
_entity_poly.pdbx_seq_one_letter_code
_entity_poly.pdbx_strand_id
1 'polypeptide(L)'
;MQEMRRFNRYKSMQSELQQVINEITYEKKKTLNETLSNQYGESFYYTSYLIEKEVGVALSYGLIDPNVIKRAVQMPIDKMTLNQRLSTHRVQIVNRIRRELSIGLRKGEGYATMANRIKPILDGDAKKAQMVAWTESARVQNLGTYDSASHAFDEGVSMKKIWISTLDKRTRPTHQAADHQKVPFKGIFKVGGYSCEYPHDSNLPAKEVVRCRCTFITEVADVSPFIERRARNPTTGKNEVITAVSYEEWKDSLE
;
A
#
# COMPACT_ATOMS: atom_id res chain seq x y z
N MET A 1 23.14 -41.47 23.14
CA MET A 1 22.03 -40.90 23.93
C MET A 1 21.99 -39.35 23.92
N GLN A 2 23.09 -38.66 24.09
CA GLN A 2 23.13 -37.19 24.18
C GLN A 2 22.79 -36.49 22.83
N GLU A 3 23.28 -37.03 21.72
CA GLU A 3 22.96 -36.51 20.36
C GLU A 3 21.48 -36.68 19.98
N MET A 4 20.89 -37.81 20.35
CA MET A 4 19.46 -38.06 20.09
C MET A 4 18.56 -37.14 20.88
N ARG A 5 18.93 -36.79 22.12
CA ARG A 5 18.22 -35.78 22.93
C ARG A 5 18.35 -34.37 22.33
N ARG A 6 19.52 -34.00 21.80
CA ARG A 6 19.73 -32.72 21.10
C ARG A 6 18.91 -32.67 19.81
N PHE A 7 18.85 -33.73 19.03
CA PHE A 7 18.06 -33.79 17.80
C PHE A 7 16.56 -33.69 18.06
N ASN A 8 16.04 -34.40 19.07
CA ASN A 8 14.61 -34.32 19.42
C ASN A 8 14.21 -32.91 19.92
N ARG A 9 15.08 -32.29 20.71
CA ARG A 9 14.88 -30.91 21.19
C ARG A 9 14.87 -29.89 20.05
N TYR A 10 15.72 -30.07 19.06
CA TYR A 10 15.74 -29.26 17.85
C TYR A 10 14.45 -29.41 17.03
N LYS A 11 13.97 -30.64 16.84
CA LYS A 11 12.69 -30.89 16.15
C LYS A 11 11.50 -30.23 16.88
N SER A 12 11.43 -30.34 18.21
CA SER A 12 10.40 -29.69 19.00
C SER A 12 10.45 -28.16 18.81
N MET A 13 11.60 -27.54 18.99
CA MET A 13 11.78 -26.10 18.82
C MET A 13 11.45 -25.62 17.40
N GLN A 14 11.80 -26.41 16.37
CA GLN A 14 11.46 -26.11 14.99
C GLN A 14 9.94 -26.16 14.75
N SER A 15 9.26 -27.16 15.32
CA SER A 15 7.81 -27.31 15.23
C SER A 15 7.07 -26.17 15.94
N GLU A 16 7.48 -25.83 17.16
CA GLU A 16 6.93 -24.74 17.95
C GLU A 16 7.08 -23.39 17.23
N LEU A 17 8.28 -23.08 16.72
CA LEU A 17 8.52 -21.86 15.94
C LEU A 17 7.66 -21.81 14.66
N GLN A 18 7.49 -22.95 13.98
CA GLN A 18 6.62 -23.04 12.82
C GLN A 18 5.16 -22.71 13.16
N GLN A 19 4.69 -23.25 14.29
CA GLN A 19 3.32 -22.98 14.77
C GLN A 19 3.13 -21.51 15.10
N VAL A 20 4.03 -20.92 15.89
CA VAL A 20 3.98 -19.48 16.25
C VAL A 20 4.00 -18.58 15.00
N ILE A 21 4.86 -18.88 14.02
CA ILE A 21 4.91 -18.10 12.78
C ILE A 21 3.63 -18.25 11.97
N ASN A 22 3.01 -19.44 11.96
CA ASN A 22 1.74 -19.67 11.28
C ASN A 22 0.61 -18.85 11.93
N GLU A 23 0.52 -18.85 13.26
CA GLU A 23 -0.47 -18.10 14.04
C GLU A 23 -0.32 -16.59 13.80
N ILE A 24 0.91 -16.06 13.96
CA ILE A 24 1.20 -14.64 13.71
C ILE A 24 0.85 -14.25 12.26
N THR A 25 1.15 -15.11 11.30
CA THR A 25 0.85 -14.81 9.88
C THR A 25 -0.66 -14.83 9.61
N TYR A 26 -1.39 -15.74 10.23
CA TYR A 26 -2.85 -15.81 10.11
C TYR A 26 -3.51 -14.54 10.67
N GLU A 27 -3.14 -14.13 11.89
CA GLU A 27 -3.68 -12.92 12.52
C GLU A 27 -3.32 -11.65 11.73
N LYS A 28 -2.08 -11.50 11.30
CA LYS A 28 -1.66 -10.39 10.44
C LYS A 28 -2.48 -10.33 9.15
N LYS A 29 -2.73 -11.47 8.52
CA LYS A 29 -3.50 -11.56 7.28
C LYS A 29 -4.96 -11.15 7.50
N LYS A 30 -5.59 -11.63 8.58
CA LYS A 30 -6.96 -11.31 8.96
C LYS A 30 -7.10 -9.81 9.19
N THR A 31 -6.31 -9.26 10.13
CA THR A 31 -6.34 -7.83 10.49
C THR A 31 -6.07 -6.93 9.28
N LEU A 32 -5.10 -7.29 8.43
CA LEU A 32 -4.79 -6.49 7.25
C LEU A 32 -5.95 -6.50 6.25
N ASN A 33 -6.57 -7.65 5.97
CA ASN A 33 -7.71 -7.70 5.06
C ASN A 33 -8.92 -6.89 5.60
N GLU A 34 -9.21 -6.96 6.90
CA GLU A 34 -10.27 -6.18 7.54
C GLU A 34 -9.97 -4.67 7.44
N THR A 35 -8.76 -4.26 7.78
CA THR A 35 -8.32 -2.85 7.68
C THR A 35 -8.43 -2.32 6.26
N LEU A 36 -7.96 -3.08 5.27
CA LEU A 36 -8.01 -2.68 3.86
C LEU A 36 -9.45 -2.62 3.33
N SER A 37 -10.31 -3.53 3.78
CA SER A 37 -11.74 -3.51 3.43
C SER A 37 -12.42 -2.23 3.95
N ASN A 38 -12.16 -1.87 5.20
CA ASN A 38 -12.69 -0.63 5.79
C ASN A 38 -12.14 0.60 5.07
N GLN A 39 -10.84 0.67 4.78
CA GLN A 39 -10.24 1.78 4.05
C GLN A 39 -10.80 1.96 2.64
N TYR A 40 -11.07 0.87 1.93
CA TYR A 40 -11.74 0.94 0.63
C TYR A 40 -13.14 1.55 0.76
N GLY A 41 -13.95 1.04 1.69
CA GLY A 41 -15.30 1.53 1.94
C GLY A 41 -15.33 3.01 2.35
N GLU A 42 -14.47 3.40 3.29
CA GLU A 42 -14.33 4.80 3.72
C GLU A 42 -13.95 5.72 2.55
N SER A 43 -12.98 5.31 1.74
CA SER A 43 -12.57 6.12 0.58
C SER A 43 -13.68 6.24 -0.46
N PHE A 44 -14.42 5.16 -0.70
CA PHE A 44 -15.56 5.17 -1.60
C PHE A 44 -16.65 6.13 -1.11
N TYR A 45 -17.13 5.96 0.13
CA TYR A 45 -18.23 6.78 0.66
C TYR A 45 -17.84 8.24 0.90
N TYR A 46 -16.61 8.49 1.33
CA TYR A 46 -16.13 9.86 1.49
C TYR A 46 -16.05 10.59 0.14
N THR A 47 -15.59 9.90 -0.90
CA THR A 47 -15.55 10.44 -2.27
C THR A 47 -16.97 10.70 -2.79
N SER A 48 -17.91 9.76 -2.55
CA SER A 48 -19.33 9.94 -2.89
C SER A 48 -19.90 11.22 -2.28
N TYR A 49 -19.68 11.38 -0.96
CA TYR A 49 -20.12 12.58 -0.23
C TYR A 49 -19.55 13.87 -0.82
N LEU A 50 -18.25 13.89 -1.15
CA LEU A 50 -17.61 15.07 -1.72
C LEU A 50 -18.19 15.42 -3.09
N ILE A 51 -18.40 14.42 -3.96
CA ILE A 51 -18.96 14.63 -5.30
C ILE A 51 -20.40 15.12 -5.21
N GLU A 52 -21.26 14.46 -4.42
CA GLU A 52 -22.65 14.90 -4.23
C GLU A 52 -22.75 16.32 -3.68
N LYS A 53 -21.87 16.65 -2.72
CA LYS A 53 -21.79 18.02 -2.18
C LYS A 53 -21.38 19.04 -3.24
N GLU A 54 -20.50 18.68 -4.15
CA GLU A 54 -20.00 19.57 -5.21
C GLU A 54 -21.04 19.75 -6.32
N VAL A 55 -21.69 18.67 -6.74
CA VAL A 55 -22.74 18.74 -7.78
C VAL A 55 -24.11 19.22 -7.25
N GLY A 56 -24.32 19.15 -5.93
CA GLY A 56 -25.58 19.60 -5.29
C GLY A 56 -26.76 18.67 -5.50
N VAL A 57 -26.56 17.44 -5.95
CA VAL A 57 -27.58 16.42 -6.18
C VAL A 57 -27.16 15.06 -5.63
N ALA A 58 -28.14 14.26 -5.18
CA ALA A 58 -27.90 12.88 -4.77
C ALA A 58 -27.70 11.97 -6.00
N LEU A 59 -26.65 11.16 -6.00
CA LEU A 59 -26.25 10.26 -7.09
C LEU A 59 -26.59 8.79 -6.81
N SER A 60 -27.54 8.54 -5.94
CA SER A 60 -28.08 7.18 -5.65
C SER A 60 -27.00 6.14 -5.28
N TYR A 61 -25.96 6.55 -4.58
CA TYR A 61 -24.98 5.61 -4.04
C TYR A 61 -25.65 4.62 -3.09
N GLY A 62 -25.49 3.32 -3.38
CA GLY A 62 -25.98 2.23 -2.53
C GLY A 62 -24.89 1.67 -1.61
N LEU A 63 -25.26 0.64 -0.84
CA LEU A 63 -24.28 -0.12 -0.07
C LEU A 63 -23.38 -0.92 -1.02
N ILE A 64 -22.07 -0.86 -0.77
CA ILE A 64 -21.10 -1.60 -1.58
C ILE A 64 -21.28 -3.10 -1.32
N ASP A 65 -21.42 -3.89 -2.38
CA ASP A 65 -21.43 -5.34 -2.29
C ASP A 65 -20.11 -5.84 -1.64
N PRO A 66 -20.17 -6.61 -0.54
CA PRO A 66 -18.97 -7.17 0.10
C PRO A 66 -18.04 -7.94 -0.84
N ASN A 67 -18.57 -8.51 -1.93
CA ASN A 67 -17.74 -9.17 -2.94
C ASN A 67 -16.93 -8.19 -3.78
N VAL A 68 -17.41 -6.96 -4.00
CA VAL A 68 -16.64 -5.89 -4.64
C VAL A 68 -15.46 -5.53 -3.76
N ILE A 69 -15.69 -5.28 -2.47
CA ILE A 69 -14.63 -4.99 -1.50
C ILE A 69 -13.59 -6.11 -1.46
N LYS A 70 -14.04 -7.36 -1.38
CA LYS A 70 -13.16 -8.53 -1.36
C LYS A 70 -12.29 -8.62 -2.62
N ARG A 71 -12.85 -8.38 -3.80
CA ARG A 71 -12.10 -8.33 -5.07
C ARG A 71 -11.11 -7.18 -5.08
N ALA A 72 -11.52 -5.99 -4.64
CA ALA A 72 -10.66 -4.81 -4.54
C ALA A 72 -9.43 -5.07 -3.66
N VAL A 73 -9.62 -5.65 -2.47
CA VAL A 73 -8.52 -5.98 -1.55
C VAL A 73 -7.57 -7.03 -2.14
N GLN A 74 -8.09 -8.01 -2.89
CA GLN A 74 -7.28 -9.08 -3.51
C GLN A 74 -6.76 -8.77 -4.91
N MET A 75 -7.01 -7.56 -5.43
CA MET A 75 -6.48 -7.15 -6.73
C MET A 75 -4.94 -7.28 -6.76
N PRO A 76 -4.37 -7.93 -7.78
CA PRO A 76 -2.93 -8.20 -7.80
C PRO A 76 -2.11 -6.93 -8.04
N ILE A 77 -0.92 -6.89 -7.43
CA ILE A 77 0.18 -6.02 -7.85
C ILE A 77 1.22 -6.94 -8.50
N ASP A 78 1.63 -6.62 -9.70
CA ASP A 78 2.63 -7.41 -10.44
C ASP A 78 2.31 -8.92 -10.44
N LYS A 79 1.08 -9.25 -10.84
CA LYS A 79 0.52 -10.61 -10.95
C LYS A 79 0.36 -11.40 -9.64
N MET A 80 0.67 -10.81 -8.48
CA MET A 80 0.53 -11.47 -7.18
C MET A 80 -0.52 -10.78 -6.30
N THR A 81 -1.48 -11.55 -5.78
CA THR A 81 -2.43 -11.05 -4.79
C THR A 81 -1.75 -10.81 -3.44
N LEU A 82 -2.36 -9.99 -2.58
CA LEU A 82 -1.90 -9.78 -1.20
C LEU A 82 -1.68 -11.10 -0.47
N ASN A 83 -2.65 -12.01 -0.55
CA ASN A 83 -2.60 -13.30 0.13
C ASN A 83 -1.44 -14.19 -0.35
N GLN A 84 -1.15 -14.17 -1.65
CA GLN A 84 -0.02 -14.90 -2.23
C GLN A 84 1.32 -14.31 -1.74
N ARG A 85 1.46 -12.99 -1.73
CA ARG A 85 2.68 -12.31 -1.23
C ARG A 85 2.94 -12.62 0.24
N LEU A 86 1.90 -12.54 1.10
CA LEU A 86 2.02 -12.85 2.52
C LEU A 86 2.41 -14.32 2.76
N SER A 87 1.81 -15.25 2.00
CA SER A 87 2.12 -16.68 2.10
C SER A 87 3.55 -17.01 1.65
N THR A 88 3.99 -16.45 0.53
CA THR A 88 5.36 -16.63 0.03
C THR A 88 6.37 -16.07 1.03
N HIS A 89 6.09 -14.89 1.59
CA HIS A 89 6.96 -14.27 2.57
C HIS A 89 7.09 -15.11 3.84
N ARG A 90 5.98 -15.67 4.35
CA ARG A 90 5.99 -16.61 5.47
C ARG A 90 6.93 -17.80 5.23
N VAL A 91 6.84 -18.44 4.06
CA VAL A 91 7.70 -19.58 3.71
C VAL A 91 9.17 -19.19 3.73
N GLN A 92 9.50 -18.02 3.20
CA GLN A 92 10.88 -17.50 3.20
C GLN A 92 11.44 -17.31 4.61
N ILE A 93 10.63 -16.72 5.52
CA ILE A 93 11.03 -16.50 6.93
C ILE A 93 11.28 -17.83 7.63
N VAL A 94 10.32 -18.76 7.52
CA VAL A 94 10.43 -20.08 8.12
C VAL A 94 11.71 -20.78 7.65
N ASN A 95 12.00 -20.78 6.36
CA ASN A 95 13.19 -21.42 5.81
C ASN A 95 14.49 -20.73 6.27
N ARG A 96 14.50 -19.40 6.42
CA ARG A 96 15.66 -18.68 6.95
C ARG A 96 15.91 -19.03 8.43
N ILE A 97 14.87 -19.03 9.26
CA ILE A 97 14.96 -19.40 10.68
C ILE A 97 15.44 -20.85 10.82
N ARG A 98 14.86 -21.78 10.05
CA ARG A 98 15.32 -23.19 10.05
C ARG A 98 16.79 -23.33 9.73
N ARG A 99 17.30 -22.56 8.77
CA ARG A 99 18.71 -22.55 8.40
C ARG A 99 19.59 -22.09 9.56
N GLU A 100 19.25 -20.97 10.20
CA GLU A 100 20.04 -20.43 11.32
C GLU A 100 20.03 -21.36 12.54
N LEU A 101 18.89 -21.97 12.84
CA LEU A 101 18.80 -22.99 13.89
C LEU A 101 19.68 -24.21 13.58
N SER A 102 19.67 -24.69 12.33
CA SER A 102 20.52 -25.82 11.92
C SER A 102 22.01 -25.51 12.03
N ILE A 103 22.41 -24.26 11.72
CA ILE A 103 23.81 -23.81 11.87
C ILE A 103 24.19 -23.78 13.35
N GLY A 104 23.35 -23.14 14.20
CA GLY A 104 23.60 -23.05 15.63
C GLY A 104 23.75 -24.44 16.29
N LEU A 105 22.85 -25.37 15.92
CA LEU A 105 22.88 -26.73 16.42
C LEU A 105 24.19 -27.46 16.06
N ARG A 106 24.60 -27.38 14.77
CA ARG A 106 25.86 -28.01 14.30
C ARG A 106 27.09 -27.43 14.99
N LYS A 107 27.05 -26.14 15.33
CA LYS A 107 28.16 -25.46 16.04
C LYS A 107 28.10 -25.66 17.56
N GLY A 108 27.06 -26.31 18.11
CA GLY A 108 26.87 -26.45 19.55
C GLY A 108 26.57 -25.13 20.27
N GLU A 109 26.02 -24.15 19.56
CA GLU A 109 25.71 -22.82 20.12
C GLU A 109 24.59 -22.90 21.18
N GLY A 110 24.68 -22.02 22.18
CA GLY A 110 23.61 -21.84 23.19
C GLY A 110 22.42 -21.05 22.65
N TYR A 111 21.29 -21.10 23.38
CA TYR A 111 20.03 -20.46 22.96
C TYR A 111 20.18 -18.95 22.73
N ALA A 112 20.94 -18.24 23.57
CA ALA A 112 21.14 -16.80 23.41
C ALA A 112 21.81 -16.45 22.06
N THR A 113 22.82 -17.23 21.67
CA THR A 113 23.52 -17.06 20.38
C THR A 113 22.59 -17.35 19.21
N MET A 114 21.78 -18.42 19.29
CA MET A 114 20.80 -18.75 18.26
C MET A 114 19.71 -17.67 18.14
N ALA A 115 19.23 -17.13 19.27
CA ALA A 115 18.27 -16.02 19.29
C ALA A 115 18.83 -14.77 18.61
N ASN A 116 20.08 -14.42 18.84
CA ASN A 116 20.75 -13.29 18.19
C ASN A 116 20.89 -13.47 16.66
N ARG A 117 20.99 -14.71 16.16
CA ARG A 117 20.96 -15.01 14.72
C ARG A 117 19.57 -14.82 14.10
N ILE A 118 18.51 -15.13 14.85
CA ILE A 118 17.13 -15.06 14.37
C ILE A 118 16.59 -13.63 14.40
N LYS A 119 16.99 -12.83 15.38
CA LYS A 119 16.51 -11.46 15.57
C LYS A 119 16.56 -10.60 14.30
N PRO A 120 17.66 -10.51 13.52
CA PRO A 120 17.70 -9.73 12.29
C PRO A 120 16.71 -10.19 11.21
N ILE A 121 16.34 -11.49 11.23
CA ILE A 121 15.35 -12.04 10.31
C ILE A 121 13.97 -11.48 10.65
N LEU A 122 13.60 -11.46 11.92
CA LEU A 122 12.32 -10.95 12.42
C LEU A 122 12.22 -9.42 12.27
N ASP A 123 13.31 -8.68 12.56
CA ASP A 123 13.37 -7.22 12.37
C ASP A 123 13.20 -6.85 10.87
N GLY A 124 13.80 -7.62 9.98
CA GLY A 124 13.63 -7.47 8.53
C GLY A 124 12.21 -7.80 8.06
N ASP A 125 11.55 -8.76 8.71
CA ASP A 125 10.15 -9.11 8.44
C ASP A 125 9.20 -7.96 8.81
N ALA A 126 9.38 -7.35 9.98
CA ALA A 126 8.55 -6.23 10.42
C ALA A 126 8.60 -5.05 9.44
N LYS A 127 9.79 -4.69 8.95
CA LYS A 127 9.97 -3.64 7.93
C LYS A 127 9.27 -3.97 6.61
N LYS A 128 9.31 -5.23 6.18
CA LYS A 128 8.62 -5.68 4.97
C LYS A 128 7.11 -5.67 5.15
N ALA A 129 6.61 -6.13 6.29
CA ALA A 129 5.18 -6.11 6.61
C ALA A 129 4.63 -4.68 6.60
N GLN A 130 5.35 -3.73 7.18
CA GLN A 130 5.00 -2.30 7.15
C GLN A 130 4.97 -1.75 5.70
N MET A 131 5.94 -2.12 4.87
CA MET A 131 5.97 -1.71 3.47
C MET A 131 4.77 -2.26 2.69
N VAL A 132 4.40 -3.52 2.92
CA VAL A 132 3.21 -4.13 2.30
C VAL A 132 1.96 -3.41 2.76
N ALA A 133 1.77 -3.21 4.07
CA ALA A 133 0.61 -2.51 4.60
C ALA A 133 0.45 -1.11 3.99
N TRP A 134 1.49 -0.30 3.95
CA TRP A 134 1.44 1.04 3.35
C TRP A 134 1.11 1.02 1.85
N THR A 135 1.70 0.09 1.11
CA THR A 135 1.45 -0.01 -0.33
C THR A 135 0.01 -0.42 -0.61
N GLU A 136 -0.49 -1.41 0.11
CA GLU A 136 -1.86 -1.89 -0.05
C GLU A 136 -2.90 -0.86 0.41
N SER A 137 -2.66 -0.16 1.54
CA SER A 137 -3.53 0.92 2.01
C SER A 137 -3.69 2.00 0.95
N ALA A 138 -2.58 2.50 0.39
CA ALA A 138 -2.65 3.50 -0.67
C ALA A 138 -3.36 2.98 -1.93
N ARG A 139 -3.15 1.70 -2.27
CA ARG A 139 -3.82 1.07 -3.42
C ARG A 139 -5.34 1.01 -3.26
N VAL A 140 -5.82 0.50 -2.12
CA VAL A 140 -7.28 0.36 -1.90
C VAL A 140 -7.97 1.70 -1.73
N GLN A 141 -7.30 2.70 -1.14
CA GLN A 141 -7.82 4.06 -1.06
C GLN A 141 -8.00 4.69 -2.45
N ASN A 142 -6.98 4.63 -3.31
CA ASN A 142 -7.09 5.15 -4.67
C ASN A 142 -8.13 4.40 -5.49
N LEU A 143 -8.25 3.08 -5.30
CA LEU A 143 -9.29 2.29 -5.96
C LEU A 143 -10.70 2.66 -5.48
N GLY A 144 -10.93 2.77 -4.16
CA GLY A 144 -12.22 3.19 -3.62
C GLY A 144 -12.65 4.58 -4.11
N THR A 145 -11.70 5.52 -4.16
CA THR A 145 -11.93 6.85 -4.76
C THR A 145 -12.27 6.74 -6.26
N TYR A 146 -11.56 5.89 -7.00
CA TYR A 146 -11.81 5.72 -8.44
C TYR A 146 -13.17 5.08 -8.71
N ASP A 147 -13.54 4.03 -7.97
CA ASP A 147 -14.80 3.32 -8.14
C ASP A 147 -16.00 4.23 -7.79
N SER A 148 -15.88 5.04 -6.72
CA SER A 148 -16.88 6.04 -6.36
C SER A 148 -17.05 7.11 -7.44
N ALA A 149 -15.96 7.67 -7.92
CA ALA A 149 -16.00 8.67 -8.99
C ALA A 149 -16.49 8.06 -10.33
N SER A 150 -16.21 6.76 -10.58
CA SER A 150 -16.72 6.05 -11.74
C SER A 150 -18.25 5.94 -11.70
N HIS A 151 -18.81 5.64 -10.54
CA HIS A 151 -20.27 5.64 -10.36
C HIS A 151 -20.87 7.01 -10.69
N ALA A 152 -20.33 8.09 -10.14
CA ALA A 152 -20.81 9.44 -10.44
C ALA A 152 -20.67 9.79 -11.94
N PHE A 153 -19.58 9.39 -12.57
CA PHE A 153 -19.39 9.60 -14.01
C PHE A 153 -20.44 8.85 -14.83
N ASP A 154 -20.74 7.61 -14.46
CA ASP A 154 -21.74 6.77 -15.14
C ASP A 154 -23.18 7.30 -14.91
N GLU A 155 -23.43 8.02 -13.78
CA GLU A 155 -24.66 8.81 -13.52
C GLU A 155 -24.68 10.18 -14.26
N GLY A 156 -23.69 10.46 -15.09
CA GLY A 156 -23.67 11.64 -15.96
C GLY A 156 -22.89 12.85 -15.43
N VAL A 157 -22.18 12.72 -14.30
CA VAL A 157 -21.33 13.80 -13.79
C VAL A 157 -20.08 13.94 -14.66
N SER A 158 -19.95 15.07 -15.35
CA SER A 158 -18.74 15.38 -16.13
C SER A 158 -17.58 15.72 -15.22
N MET A 159 -16.46 15.02 -15.37
CA MET A 159 -15.27 15.24 -14.52
C MET A 159 -13.97 14.90 -15.22
N LYS A 160 -12.88 15.46 -14.68
CA LYS A 160 -11.50 15.16 -15.03
C LYS A 160 -10.77 14.57 -13.81
N LYS A 161 -9.67 13.86 -14.04
CA LYS A 161 -8.77 13.37 -12.99
C LYS A 161 -7.45 14.14 -13.05
N ILE A 162 -6.90 14.46 -11.87
CA ILE A 162 -5.61 15.15 -11.75
C ILE A 162 -4.71 14.30 -10.85
N TRP A 163 -3.53 13.93 -11.35
CA TRP A 163 -2.53 13.21 -10.56
C TRP A 163 -1.91 14.13 -9.51
N ILE A 164 -1.82 13.65 -8.28
CA ILE A 164 -1.24 14.39 -7.16
C ILE A 164 -0.09 13.58 -6.55
N SER A 165 1.12 14.08 -6.69
CA SER A 165 2.31 13.49 -6.09
C SER A 165 2.58 14.05 -4.70
N THR A 166 3.23 13.26 -3.84
CA THR A 166 3.73 13.79 -2.56
C THR A 166 4.94 14.66 -2.81
N LEU A 167 4.96 15.87 -2.25
CA LEU A 167 6.04 16.83 -2.39
C LEU A 167 7.15 16.53 -1.37
N ASP A 168 8.08 15.65 -1.71
CA ASP A 168 9.31 15.42 -0.93
C ASP A 168 10.41 14.77 -1.79
N LYS A 169 11.65 14.79 -1.27
CA LYS A 169 12.85 14.24 -1.94
C LYS A 169 12.79 12.72 -2.20
N ARG A 170 11.80 12.00 -1.66
CA ARG A 170 11.61 10.55 -1.86
C ARG A 170 10.67 10.22 -3.00
N THR A 171 9.98 11.22 -3.55
CA THR A 171 9.10 11.04 -4.71
C THR A 171 9.96 10.73 -5.94
N ARG A 172 9.61 9.65 -6.64
CA ARG A 172 10.35 9.19 -7.83
C ARG A 172 10.29 10.24 -8.94
N PRO A 173 11.34 10.40 -9.75
CA PRO A 173 11.31 11.32 -10.91
C PRO A 173 10.14 11.06 -11.86
N THR A 174 9.76 9.78 -12.08
CA THR A 174 8.60 9.38 -12.91
C THR A 174 7.27 9.89 -12.35
N HIS A 175 7.14 9.95 -11.01
CA HIS A 175 5.96 10.44 -10.33
C HIS A 175 5.96 11.97 -10.21
N GLN A 176 7.13 12.60 -10.09
CA GLN A 176 7.29 14.05 -10.16
C GLN A 176 6.80 14.56 -11.52
N ALA A 177 7.23 13.91 -12.61
CA ALA A 177 6.83 14.26 -13.97
C ALA A 177 5.33 13.99 -14.24
N ALA A 178 4.68 13.11 -13.46
CA ALA A 178 3.25 12.87 -13.55
C ALA A 178 2.42 13.86 -12.72
N ASP A 179 3.04 14.63 -11.84
CA ASP A 179 2.35 15.56 -10.95
C ASP A 179 1.53 16.57 -11.78
N HIS A 180 0.31 16.86 -11.32
CA HIS A 180 -0.65 17.72 -12.01
C HIS A 180 -1.04 17.28 -13.44
N GLN A 181 -0.67 16.08 -13.87
CA GLN A 181 -1.18 15.52 -15.13
C GLN A 181 -2.70 15.43 -15.05
N LYS A 182 -3.40 16.14 -15.93
CA LYS A 182 -4.86 16.25 -15.99
C LYS A 182 -5.39 15.52 -17.19
N VAL A 183 -6.32 14.59 -16.98
CA VAL A 183 -6.94 13.79 -18.04
C VAL A 183 -8.46 13.73 -17.86
N PRO A 184 -9.24 13.50 -18.93
CA PRO A 184 -10.66 13.14 -18.80
C PRO A 184 -10.83 11.97 -17.84
N PHE A 185 -12.00 11.83 -17.20
CA PHE A 185 -12.16 10.78 -16.18
C PHE A 185 -11.85 9.37 -16.70
N LYS A 186 -12.30 8.99 -17.88
CA LYS A 186 -11.94 7.71 -18.53
C LYS A 186 -10.58 7.73 -19.27
N GLY A 187 -9.85 8.86 -19.20
CA GLY A 187 -8.51 8.98 -19.76
C GLY A 187 -7.48 8.25 -18.88
N ILE A 188 -6.27 8.12 -19.40
CA ILE A 188 -5.16 7.39 -18.76
C ILE A 188 -4.01 8.34 -18.40
N PHE A 189 -3.44 8.17 -17.22
CA PHE A 189 -2.19 8.79 -16.82
C PHE A 189 -0.98 8.07 -17.43
N LYS A 190 0.11 8.80 -17.63
CA LYS A 190 1.40 8.26 -18.08
C LYS A 190 2.44 8.43 -16.97
N VAL A 191 2.96 7.31 -16.46
CA VAL A 191 3.91 7.29 -15.35
C VAL A 191 5.05 6.33 -15.68
N GLY A 192 6.27 6.82 -15.78
CA GLY A 192 7.45 5.99 -16.06
C GLY A 192 7.38 5.18 -17.35
N GLY A 193 6.65 5.68 -18.36
CA GLY A 193 6.40 4.96 -19.63
C GLY A 193 5.23 3.99 -19.58
N TYR A 194 4.57 3.81 -18.43
CA TYR A 194 3.39 2.96 -18.26
C TYR A 194 2.10 3.78 -18.30
N SER A 195 1.00 3.10 -18.57
CA SER A 195 -0.36 3.67 -18.59
C SER A 195 -1.14 3.15 -17.40
N CYS A 196 -1.90 4.03 -16.74
CA CYS A 196 -2.76 3.66 -15.61
C CYS A 196 -3.98 4.58 -15.51
N GLU A 197 -5.05 4.09 -14.90
CA GLU A 197 -6.27 4.88 -14.68
C GLU A 197 -6.19 5.73 -13.41
N TYR A 198 -5.45 5.26 -12.40
CA TYR A 198 -5.27 5.93 -11.10
C TYR A 198 -3.92 5.52 -10.49
N PRO A 199 -3.41 6.23 -9.47
CA PRO A 199 -2.21 5.81 -8.74
C PRO A 199 -2.41 4.45 -8.07
N HIS A 200 -1.41 3.56 -8.16
CA HIS A 200 -1.44 2.17 -7.70
C HIS A 200 -2.34 1.22 -8.52
N ASP A 201 -2.74 1.62 -9.72
CA ASP A 201 -3.41 0.74 -10.66
C ASP A 201 -2.63 -0.56 -10.88
N SER A 202 -3.33 -1.69 -11.00
CA SER A 202 -2.76 -3.02 -11.22
C SER A 202 -1.98 -3.14 -12.55
N ASN A 203 -2.19 -2.24 -13.49
CA ASN A 203 -1.43 -2.15 -14.74
C ASN A 203 -0.02 -1.57 -14.56
N LEU A 204 0.26 -0.95 -13.40
CA LEU A 204 1.59 -0.46 -13.09
C LEU A 204 2.48 -1.57 -12.54
N PRO A 205 3.77 -1.63 -12.94
CA PRO A 205 4.70 -2.57 -12.37
C PRO A 205 5.02 -2.24 -10.90
N ALA A 206 5.45 -3.24 -10.13
CA ALA A 206 5.75 -3.09 -8.70
C ALA A 206 6.71 -1.92 -8.41
N LYS A 207 7.66 -1.64 -9.29
CA LYS A 207 8.61 -0.52 -9.14
C LYS A 207 7.94 0.86 -9.09
N GLU A 208 6.76 1.03 -9.71
CA GLU A 208 5.99 2.28 -9.67
C GLU A 208 4.93 2.28 -8.54
N VAL A 209 4.53 1.10 -8.05
CA VAL A 209 3.47 0.95 -7.03
C VAL A 209 4.04 0.90 -5.62
N VAL A 210 5.09 0.08 -5.36
CA VAL A 210 5.61 -0.16 -4.01
C VAL A 210 6.10 1.13 -3.36
N ARG A 211 5.57 1.45 -2.15
CA ARG A 211 5.85 2.70 -1.40
C ARG A 211 5.49 3.99 -2.13
N CYS A 212 4.69 3.93 -3.17
CA CYS A 212 4.12 5.13 -3.76
C CYS A 212 3.16 5.79 -2.74
N ARG A 213 3.09 7.13 -2.76
CA ARG A 213 2.23 7.94 -1.90
C ARG A 213 1.40 8.93 -2.72
N CYS A 214 1.37 8.72 -4.04
CA CYS A 214 0.56 9.53 -4.92
C CYS A 214 -0.92 9.18 -4.76
N THR A 215 -1.75 10.16 -5.01
CA THR A 215 -3.20 10.02 -5.13
C THR A 215 -3.66 10.74 -6.39
N PHE A 216 -4.94 10.79 -6.63
CA PHE A 216 -5.54 11.66 -7.62
C PHE A 216 -6.75 12.35 -6.99
N ILE A 217 -7.18 13.43 -7.61
CA ILE A 217 -8.40 14.12 -7.29
C ILE A 217 -9.27 14.19 -8.54
N THR A 218 -10.58 14.34 -8.34
CA THR A 218 -11.53 14.63 -9.40
C THR A 218 -11.83 16.12 -9.43
N GLU A 219 -11.95 16.69 -10.63
CA GLU A 219 -12.44 18.04 -10.89
C GLU A 219 -13.78 17.92 -11.60
N VAL A 220 -14.83 18.37 -10.95
CA VAL A 220 -16.21 18.30 -11.44
C VAL A 220 -16.57 19.59 -12.15
N ALA A 221 -17.16 19.51 -13.35
CA ALA A 221 -17.83 20.61 -14.06
C ALA A 221 -17.08 21.97 -14.10
N ASP A 222 -15.79 21.95 -14.44
CA ASP A 222 -14.93 23.15 -14.54
C ASP A 222 -14.74 23.96 -13.24
N VAL A 223 -15.18 23.44 -12.10
CA VAL A 223 -14.83 23.96 -10.79
C VAL A 223 -13.45 23.41 -10.43
N SER A 224 -12.42 24.26 -10.43
CA SER A 224 -11.10 23.86 -10.01
C SER A 224 -11.11 23.58 -8.49
N PRO A 225 -10.83 22.36 -8.05
CA PRO A 225 -10.82 22.06 -6.63
C PRO A 225 -9.72 22.87 -5.93
N PHE A 226 -10.06 23.42 -4.77
CA PHE A 226 -9.05 24.03 -3.89
C PHE A 226 -8.19 22.91 -3.30
N ILE A 227 -6.94 22.83 -3.74
CA ILE A 227 -6.03 21.73 -3.34
C ILE A 227 -5.09 22.22 -2.25
N GLU A 228 -5.28 21.73 -1.03
CA GLU A 228 -4.27 21.81 0.01
C GLU A 228 -3.40 20.55 0.00
N ARG A 229 -2.08 20.74 0.04
CA ARG A 229 -1.11 19.63 0.01
C ARG A 229 -0.22 19.69 1.25
N ARG A 230 0.08 18.50 1.79
CA ARG A 230 1.15 18.37 2.79
C ARG A 230 2.51 18.33 2.09
N ALA A 231 3.33 19.32 2.39
CA ALA A 231 4.74 19.35 2.04
C ALA A 231 5.59 19.14 3.29
N ARG A 232 6.79 18.61 3.13
CA ARG A 232 7.77 18.53 4.21
C ARG A 232 8.79 19.66 4.01
N ASN A 233 8.80 20.61 4.94
CA ASN A 233 9.79 21.67 4.94
C ASN A 233 11.20 21.06 5.02
N PRO A 234 12.09 21.34 4.05
CA PRO A 234 13.41 20.72 3.97
C PRO A 234 14.37 21.23 5.04
N THR A 235 14.14 22.44 5.55
CA THR A 235 14.98 23.08 6.57
C THR A 235 14.58 22.61 7.97
N THR A 236 13.28 22.65 8.28
CA THR A 236 12.76 22.34 9.63
C THR A 236 12.42 20.87 9.80
N GLY A 237 12.25 20.11 8.71
CA GLY A 237 11.79 18.72 8.71
C GLY A 237 10.34 18.54 9.17
N LYS A 238 9.58 19.61 9.41
CA LYS A 238 8.17 19.58 9.81
C LYS A 238 7.25 19.46 8.59
N ASN A 239 6.07 18.89 8.80
CA ASN A 239 5.02 18.88 7.78
C ASN A 239 4.26 20.20 7.84
N GLU A 240 4.04 20.80 6.68
CA GLU A 240 3.29 22.04 6.47
C GLU A 240 2.17 21.77 5.46
N VAL A 241 1.08 22.52 5.57
CA VAL A 241 0.02 22.54 4.56
C VAL A 241 0.28 23.74 3.67
N ILE A 242 0.40 23.48 2.37
CA ILE A 242 0.63 24.52 1.36
C ILE A 242 -0.52 24.51 0.36
N THR A 243 -0.86 25.67 -0.18
CA THR A 243 -1.78 25.79 -1.31
C THR A 243 -1.21 25.06 -2.52
N ALA A 244 -2.08 24.55 -3.38
CA ALA A 244 -1.71 23.70 -4.51
C ALA A 244 -0.73 24.38 -5.44
N VAL A 245 0.52 23.99 -5.30
CA VAL A 245 1.59 24.26 -6.26
C VAL A 245 1.97 22.94 -6.93
N SER A 246 2.47 22.99 -8.14
CA SER A 246 3.04 21.81 -8.79
C SER A 246 4.28 21.32 -8.01
N TYR A 247 4.74 20.11 -8.31
CA TYR A 247 5.98 19.62 -7.71
C TYR A 247 7.18 20.51 -8.07
N GLU A 248 7.24 21.01 -9.30
CA GLU A 248 8.30 21.90 -9.76
C GLU A 248 8.28 23.24 -9.00
N GLU A 249 7.11 23.90 -8.92
CA GLU A 249 6.98 25.15 -8.14
C GLU A 249 7.34 24.97 -6.67
N TRP A 250 6.93 23.84 -6.06
CA TRP A 250 7.35 23.54 -4.70
C TRP A 250 8.86 23.35 -4.58
N LYS A 251 9.49 22.64 -5.52
CA LYS A 251 10.93 22.38 -5.53
C LYS A 251 11.72 23.70 -5.65
N ASP A 252 11.30 24.57 -6.56
CA ASP A 252 11.95 25.88 -6.76
C ASP A 252 11.83 26.79 -5.52
N SER A 253 10.78 26.61 -4.71
CA SER A 253 10.62 27.34 -3.43
C SER A 253 11.61 26.89 -2.33
N LEU A 254 12.39 25.83 -2.55
CA LEU A 254 13.36 25.28 -1.60
C LEU A 254 14.79 25.86 -1.80
N GLU A 255 15.03 26.55 -2.91
CA GLU A 255 16.29 27.24 -3.24
C GLU A 255 16.27 28.70 -2.76
#